data_74d609bdcf2dcb7023b84ab7eb29965b
#
_entry.id   74d609bdcf2dcb7023b84ab7eb29965b
#
_cell.length_a   1.000
_cell.length_b   1.000
_cell.length_c   1.000
_cell.angle_alpha   90.00
_cell.angle_beta   90.00
_cell.angle_gamma   90.00
#
_symmetry.space_group_name_H-M   'P 1'
#
loop_
_entity.id
_entity.type
_entity.pdbx_description
1 polymer ?
#
loop_
_entity_poly.entity_id
_entity_poly.type
_entity_poly.pdbx_seq_one_letter_code
_entity_poly.pdbx_strand_id
1 'polypeptide(L)'
;MNEDFKIFLTAQAWELSSQKQQGPGLLSRMAQTVKAVALSMRGVKSRPEEFMEMNNYIEIFSQKTNLIDKISQRIYKEEREYLEEMKEYGPIYILSASEEDLADTLKSVASCIDKCCKATEKWTSGLSEALLPVVQEYVLYSEMLMAVMKRRDQIQADLDSKVEALTSKKAIY
;
A
#
# COMPACT_ATOMS: atom_id res chain seq x y z
N MET A 1 17.26 16.62 0.74
CA MET A 1 17.20 15.31 1.43
C MET A 1 17.29 15.59 2.91
N ASN A 2 16.31 15.19 3.72
CA ASN A 2 16.21 15.52 5.15
C ASN A 2 17.44 14.97 5.90
N GLU A 3 18.06 15.76 6.78
CA GLU A 3 19.26 15.34 7.54
C GLU A 3 18.97 14.14 8.44
N ASP A 4 17.78 14.07 9.03
CA ASP A 4 17.35 12.93 9.84
C ASP A 4 17.33 11.61 9.07
N PHE A 5 17.01 11.67 7.76
CA PHE A 5 17.03 10.49 6.89
C PHE A 5 18.45 10.03 6.56
N LYS A 6 19.39 10.96 6.44
CA LYS A 6 20.82 10.61 6.25
C LYS A 6 21.38 9.95 7.53
N ILE A 7 21.05 10.49 8.70
CA ILE A 7 21.46 9.93 9.99
C ILE A 7 20.92 8.52 10.15
N PHE A 8 19.64 8.29 9.81
CA PHE A 8 19.03 6.96 9.85
C PHE A 8 19.72 5.95 8.93
N LEU A 9 20.13 6.35 7.72
CA LEU A 9 20.80 5.46 6.76
C LEU A 9 22.26 5.13 7.14
N THR A 10 22.90 5.99 7.93
CA THR A 10 24.32 5.83 8.32
C THR A 10 24.54 5.35 9.74
N ALA A 11 23.49 5.39 10.57
CA ALA A 11 23.56 4.99 11.98
C ALA A 11 23.74 3.48 12.16
N GLN A 12 24.60 3.08 13.07
CA GLN A 12 24.75 1.67 13.45
C GLN A 12 23.59 1.22 14.37
N ALA A 13 23.29 -0.09 14.39
CA ALA A 13 22.11 -0.63 15.10
C ALA A 13 22.05 -0.25 16.60
N TRP A 14 23.18 -0.07 17.27
CA TRP A 14 23.24 0.35 18.68
C TRP A 14 22.92 1.83 18.86
N GLU A 15 23.23 2.69 17.89
CA GLU A 15 22.88 4.13 17.92
C GLU A 15 21.38 4.33 17.75
N LEU A 16 20.73 3.54 16.87
CA LEU A 16 19.29 3.54 16.70
C LEU A 16 18.55 3.06 17.95
N SER A 17 19.12 2.11 18.70
CA SER A 17 18.53 1.64 19.96
C SER A 17 18.64 2.66 21.09
N SER A 18 19.70 3.47 21.14
CA SER A 18 19.85 4.54 22.13
C SER A 18 18.94 5.74 21.87
N GLN A 19 18.70 6.09 20.61
CA GLN A 19 17.70 7.10 20.24
C GLN A 19 16.25 6.67 20.58
N LYS A 20 15.98 5.37 20.58
CA LYS A 20 14.67 4.82 20.96
C LYS A 20 14.35 5.02 22.45
N GLN A 21 15.35 5.18 23.29
CA GLN A 21 15.18 5.46 24.74
C GLN A 21 14.88 6.93 25.05
N GLN A 22 15.16 7.87 24.14
CA GLN A 22 14.90 9.31 24.32
C GLN A 22 13.52 9.78 23.82
N GLY A 23 12.71 8.88 23.26
CA GLY A 23 11.34 9.18 22.84
C GLY A 23 10.40 9.35 24.05
N PRO A 24 9.29 10.10 23.90
CA PRO A 24 8.29 10.24 24.95
C PRO A 24 7.87 8.86 25.47
N GLY A 25 7.91 8.68 26.78
CA GLY A 25 7.65 7.40 27.46
C GLY A 25 6.31 6.78 27.04
N LEU A 26 6.17 5.46 27.17
CA LEU A 26 4.97 4.69 26.77
C LEU A 26 3.67 5.34 27.29
N LEU A 27 3.68 5.86 28.52
CA LEU A 27 2.54 6.57 29.12
C LEU A 27 2.20 7.88 28.42
N SER A 28 3.21 8.64 27.95
CA SER A 28 3.00 9.86 27.17
C SER A 28 2.44 9.54 25.78
N ARG A 29 2.89 8.47 25.14
CA ARG A 29 2.34 7.99 23.87
C ARG A 29 0.92 7.49 24.02
N MET A 30 0.62 6.74 25.07
CA MET A 30 -0.76 6.31 25.38
C MET A 30 -1.66 7.52 25.68
N ALA A 31 -1.20 8.50 26.46
CA ALA A 31 -1.96 9.72 26.71
C ALA A 31 -2.22 10.55 25.43
N GLN A 32 -1.23 10.62 24.53
CA GLN A 32 -1.41 11.26 23.20
C GLN A 32 -2.39 10.48 22.32
N THR A 33 -2.32 9.14 22.35
CA THR A 33 -3.23 8.29 21.56
C THR A 33 -4.65 8.39 22.09
N VAL A 34 -4.85 8.36 23.42
CA VAL A 34 -6.18 8.52 24.04
C VAL A 34 -6.73 9.94 23.77
N LYS A 35 -5.90 10.98 23.84
CA LYS A 35 -6.30 12.33 23.45
C LYS A 35 -6.70 12.42 21.97
N ALA A 36 -5.93 11.81 21.07
CA ALA A 36 -6.21 11.78 19.65
C ALA A 36 -7.52 11.01 19.34
N VAL A 37 -7.78 9.90 20.04
CA VAL A 37 -9.02 9.13 19.92
C VAL A 37 -10.22 9.92 20.49
N ALA A 38 -10.07 10.57 21.64
CA ALA A 38 -11.12 11.39 22.24
C ALA A 38 -11.45 12.63 21.37
N LEU A 39 -10.48 13.26 20.75
CA LEU A 39 -10.67 14.35 19.79
C LEU A 39 -11.32 13.87 18.49
N SER A 40 -10.94 12.69 18.01
CA SER A 40 -11.57 12.03 16.85
C SER A 40 -13.04 11.68 17.11
N MET A 41 -13.39 11.30 18.33
CA MET A 41 -14.79 11.01 18.72
C MET A 41 -15.67 12.27 18.88
N ARG A 42 -15.07 13.44 19.19
CA ARG A 42 -15.81 14.71 19.30
C ARG A 42 -16.27 15.28 17.95
N GLY A 43 -15.65 14.84 16.86
CA GLY A 43 -15.92 15.35 15.51
C GLY A 43 -15.53 16.82 15.34
N VAL A 44 -15.23 17.22 14.12
CA VAL A 44 -15.02 18.63 13.76
C VAL A 44 -16.42 19.27 13.68
N LYS A 45 -16.71 20.27 14.53
CA LYS A 45 -18.03 20.93 14.61
C LYS A 45 -18.44 21.59 13.29
N SER A 46 -17.47 22.09 12.54
CA SER A 46 -17.69 22.68 11.23
C SER A 46 -16.50 22.39 10.34
N ARG A 47 -16.69 21.53 9.36
CA ARG A 47 -15.71 21.31 8.30
C ARG A 47 -16.15 22.12 7.09
N PRO A 48 -15.30 23.03 6.53
CA PRO A 48 -15.61 23.71 5.29
C PRO A 48 -15.96 22.71 4.19
N GLU A 49 -16.92 23.05 3.34
CA GLU A 49 -17.48 22.16 2.31
C GLU A 49 -16.40 21.60 1.36
N GLU A 50 -15.45 22.47 0.97
CA GLU A 50 -14.30 22.09 0.13
C GLU A 50 -13.47 20.94 0.72
N PHE A 51 -13.28 20.93 2.04
CA PHE A 51 -12.54 19.86 2.72
C PHE A 51 -13.37 18.59 2.90
N MET A 52 -14.69 18.68 2.95
CA MET A 52 -15.56 17.50 2.97
C MET A 52 -15.54 16.81 1.61
N GLU A 53 -15.65 17.57 0.52
CA GLU A 53 -15.57 17.05 -0.85
C GLU A 53 -14.20 16.42 -1.11
N MET A 54 -13.11 17.10 -0.73
CA MET A 54 -11.75 16.60 -0.87
C MET A 54 -11.55 15.29 -0.07
N ASN A 55 -12.02 15.23 1.16
CA ASN A 55 -11.90 14.03 1.99
C ASN A 55 -12.66 12.85 1.37
N ASN A 56 -13.87 13.07 0.90
CA ASN A 56 -14.68 12.06 0.22
C ASN A 56 -14.01 11.58 -1.07
N TYR A 57 -13.44 12.48 -1.86
CA TYR A 57 -12.68 12.13 -3.05
C TYR A 57 -11.47 11.25 -2.71
N ILE A 58 -10.66 11.65 -1.71
CA ILE A 58 -9.47 10.91 -1.29
C ILE A 58 -9.85 9.53 -0.76
N GLU A 59 -10.94 9.42 -0.01
CA GLU A 59 -11.41 8.13 0.52
C GLU A 59 -11.84 7.18 -0.60
N ILE A 60 -12.65 7.66 -1.56
CA ILE A 60 -13.06 6.88 -2.72
C ILE A 60 -11.84 6.50 -3.57
N PHE A 61 -10.92 7.42 -3.78
CA PHE A 61 -9.69 7.17 -4.53
C PHE A 61 -8.86 6.09 -3.85
N SER A 62 -8.65 6.18 -2.55
CA SER A 62 -7.92 5.18 -1.75
C SER A 62 -8.56 3.80 -1.82
N GLN A 63 -9.88 3.71 -1.70
CA GLN A 63 -10.60 2.44 -1.81
C GLN A 63 -10.40 1.81 -3.20
N LYS A 64 -10.48 2.61 -4.27
CA LYS A 64 -10.32 2.11 -5.65
C LYS A 64 -8.89 1.69 -5.94
N THR A 65 -7.89 2.47 -5.53
CA THR A 65 -6.48 2.13 -5.75
C THR A 65 -6.07 0.88 -4.96
N ASN A 66 -6.52 0.73 -3.72
CA ASN A 66 -6.32 -0.49 -2.93
C ASN A 66 -6.98 -1.72 -3.56
N LEU A 67 -8.17 -1.56 -4.17
CA LEU A 67 -8.83 -2.64 -4.88
C LEU A 67 -8.05 -3.04 -6.14
N ILE A 68 -7.56 -2.06 -6.91
CA ILE A 68 -6.73 -2.30 -8.10
C ILE A 68 -5.44 -3.02 -7.69
N ASP A 69 -4.78 -2.58 -6.62
CA ASP A 69 -3.57 -3.24 -6.11
C ASP A 69 -3.83 -4.71 -5.78
N LYS A 70 -4.85 -5.00 -4.98
CA LYS A 70 -5.22 -6.38 -4.62
C LYS A 70 -5.51 -7.26 -5.84
N ILE A 71 -6.23 -6.74 -6.83
CA ILE A 71 -6.55 -7.47 -8.06
C ILE A 71 -5.27 -7.72 -8.86
N SER A 72 -4.43 -6.71 -9.02
CA SER A 72 -3.17 -6.81 -9.78
C SER A 72 -2.20 -7.80 -9.15
N GLN A 73 -2.04 -7.77 -7.83
CA GLN A 73 -1.22 -8.73 -7.07
C GLN A 73 -1.74 -10.16 -7.24
N ARG A 74 -3.06 -10.34 -7.21
CA ARG A 74 -3.68 -11.65 -7.39
C ARG A 74 -3.48 -12.16 -8.80
N ILE A 75 -3.70 -11.34 -9.82
CA ILE A 75 -3.44 -11.71 -11.22
C ILE A 75 -1.99 -12.13 -11.40
N TYR A 76 -1.04 -11.33 -10.89
CA TYR A 76 0.38 -11.65 -10.98
C TYR A 76 0.72 -13.00 -10.33
N LYS A 77 0.14 -13.28 -9.16
CA LYS A 77 0.36 -14.54 -8.45
C LYS A 77 -0.20 -15.73 -9.24
N GLU A 78 -1.44 -15.64 -9.69
CA GLU A 78 -2.14 -16.70 -10.44
C GLU A 78 -1.45 -16.99 -11.78
N GLU A 79 -1.03 -15.96 -12.50
CA GLU A 79 -0.28 -16.10 -13.76
C GLU A 79 1.09 -16.75 -13.55
N ARG A 80 1.77 -16.44 -12.45
CA ARG A 80 3.03 -17.09 -12.09
C ARG A 80 2.86 -18.56 -11.75
N GLU A 81 1.85 -18.90 -10.96
CA GLU A 81 1.53 -20.30 -10.61
C GLU A 81 1.17 -21.07 -11.89
N TYR A 82 0.34 -20.52 -12.76
CA TYR A 82 0.00 -21.09 -14.05
C TYR A 82 1.24 -21.33 -14.94
N LEU A 83 2.16 -20.38 -14.98
CA LEU A 83 3.40 -20.51 -15.74
C LEU A 83 4.25 -21.69 -15.26
N GLU A 84 4.40 -21.84 -13.94
CA GLU A 84 5.18 -22.96 -13.39
C GLU A 84 4.54 -24.32 -13.72
N GLU A 85 3.21 -24.42 -13.62
CA GLU A 85 2.50 -25.63 -14.04
C GLU A 85 2.67 -25.90 -15.54
N MET A 86 2.52 -24.88 -16.38
CA MET A 86 2.65 -25.02 -17.85
C MET A 86 4.06 -25.46 -18.29
N LYS A 87 5.10 -25.07 -17.55
CA LYS A 87 6.49 -25.50 -17.83
C LYS A 87 6.66 -27.01 -17.69
N GLU A 88 5.86 -27.68 -16.88
CA GLU A 88 5.93 -29.13 -16.69
C GLU A 88 5.27 -29.91 -17.86
N TYR A 89 4.30 -29.31 -18.55
CA TYR A 89 3.58 -29.97 -19.65
C TYR A 89 4.45 -30.23 -20.88
N GLY A 90 5.31 -29.30 -21.28
CA GLY A 90 6.17 -29.44 -22.44
C GLY A 90 7.03 -30.70 -22.41
N PRO A 91 7.79 -30.97 -21.36
CA PRO A 91 8.57 -32.18 -21.18
C PRO A 91 7.75 -33.49 -21.24
N ILE A 92 6.52 -33.48 -20.68
CA ILE A 92 5.63 -34.65 -20.70
C ILE A 92 5.27 -35.04 -22.14
N TYR A 93 4.92 -34.06 -22.99
CA TYR A 93 4.61 -34.32 -24.40
C TYR A 93 5.83 -34.80 -25.18
N ILE A 94 7.03 -34.33 -24.88
CA ILE A 94 8.28 -34.77 -25.48
C ILE A 94 8.56 -36.22 -25.09
N LEU A 95 8.39 -36.60 -23.83
CA LEU A 95 8.57 -37.98 -23.35
C LEU A 95 7.56 -38.94 -23.98
N SER A 96 6.33 -38.49 -24.17
CA SER A 96 5.27 -39.28 -24.82
C SER A 96 5.47 -39.42 -26.34
N ALA A 97 6.37 -38.66 -26.96
CA ALA A 97 6.67 -38.67 -28.38
C ALA A 97 7.55 -39.88 -28.81
N SER A 98 7.73 -40.87 -27.94
CA SER A 98 8.42 -42.15 -28.27
C SER A 98 7.61 -43.07 -29.19
N GLU A 99 6.30 -42.85 -29.34
CA GLU A 99 5.44 -43.55 -30.30
C GLU A 99 5.57 -42.92 -31.69
N GLU A 100 6.04 -43.68 -32.67
CA GLU A 100 6.43 -43.20 -34.02
C GLU A 100 5.29 -42.44 -34.74
N ASP A 101 4.06 -42.93 -34.64
CA ASP A 101 2.91 -42.35 -35.38
C ASP A 101 2.46 -40.96 -34.91
N LEU A 102 2.76 -40.56 -33.66
CA LEU A 102 2.34 -39.29 -33.06
C LEU A 102 3.50 -38.34 -32.73
N ALA A 103 4.74 -38.79 -32.94
CA ALA A 103 5.94 -38.08 -32.49
C ALA A 103 6.00 -36.60 -32.97
N ASP A 104 5.70 -36.36 -34.24
CA ASP A 104 5.77 -34.98 -34.80
C ASP A 104 4.65 -34.09 -34.28
N THR A 105 3.46 -34.65 -34.07
CA THR A 105 2.33 -33.94 -33.50
C THR A 105 2.63 -33.56 -32.05
N LEU A 106 3.14 -34.47 -31.22
CA LEU A 106 3.47 -34.24 -29.82
C LEU A 106 4.61 -33.22 -29.64
N LYS A 107 5.64 -33.29 -30.51
CA LYS A 107 6.69 -32.27 -30.58
C LYS A 107 6.14 -30.88 -30.95
N SER A 108 5.20 -30.82 -31.87
CA SER A 108 4.55 -29.56 -32.26
C SER A 108 3.75 -28.94 -31.09
N VAL A 109 3.02 -29.79 -30.35
CA VAL A 109 2.31 -29.37 -29.13
C VAL A 109 3.30 -28.86 -28.08
N ALA A 110 4.37 -29.60 -27.79
CA ALA A 110 5.41 -29.18 -26.86
C ALA A 110 6.03 -27.82 -27.23
N SER A 111 6.33 -27.63 -28.53
CA SER A 111 6.82 -26.33 -29.05
C SER A 111 5.81 -25.20 -28.88
N CYS A 112 4.52 -25.48 -29.03
CA CYS A 112 3.47 -24.48 -28.80
C CYS A 112 3.42 -24.10 -27.31
N ILE A 113 3.44 -25.07 -26.42
CA ILE A 113 3.47 -24.83 -24.97
C ILE A 113 4.69 -23.99 -24.56
N ASP A 114 5.87 -24.30 -25.05
CA ASP A 114 7.08 -23.51 -24.80
C ASP A 114 6.95 -22.05 -25.23
N LYS A 115 6.34 -21.79 -26.41
CA LYS A 115 6.06 -20.43 -26.85
C LYS A 115 5.05 -19.71 -25.96
N CYS A 116 4.02 -20.41 -25.50
CA CYS A 116 3.04 -19.87 -24.54
C CYS A 116 3.73 -19.54 -23.21
N CYS A 117 4.57 -20.43 -22.68
CA CYS A 117 5.34 -20.17 -21.46
C CYS A 117 6.20 -18.91 -21.58
N LYS A 118 6.94 -18.76 -22.68
CA LYS A 118 7.77 -17.56 -22.93
C LYS A 118 6.94 -16.28 -23.03
N ALA A 119 5.76 -16.34 -23.63
CA ALA A 119 4.86 -15.19 -23.70
C ALA A 119 4.29 -14.82 -22.32
N THR A 120 3.87 -15.80 -21.53
CA THR A 120 3.39 -15.61 -20.16
C THR A 120 4.49 -15.09 -19.25
N GLU A 121 5.71 -15.60 -19.38
CA GLU A 121 6.88 -15.14 -18.62
C GLU A 121 7.17 -13.64 -18.90
N LYS A 122 7.12 -13.24 -20.16
CA LYS A 122 7.26 -11.83 -20.55
C LYS A 122 6.10 -10.96 -19.99
N TRP A 123 4.89 -11.49 -20.00
CA TRP A 123 3.73 -10.81 -19.45
C TRP A 123 3.85 -10.60 -17.93
N THR A 124 4.20 -11.64 -17.18
CA THR A 124 4.37 -11.58 -15.71
C THR A 124 5.53 -10.67 -15.30
N SER A 125 6.64 -10.65 -16.05
CA SER A 125 7.72 -9.69 -15.87
C SER A 125 7.23 -8.25 -16.07
N GLY A 126 6.46 -7.98 -17.15
CA GLY A 126 5.87 -6.67 -17.38
C GLY A 126 4.92 -6.22 -16.26
N LEU A 127 4.11 -7.14 -15.70
CA LEU A 127 3.26 -6.84 -14.54
C LEU A 127 4.09 -6.43 -13.32
N SER A 128 5.13 -7.19 -12.97
CA SER A 128 5.94 -6.95 -11.79
C SER A 128 6.83 -5.71 -11.89
N GLU A 129 7.31 -5.39 -13.08
CA GLU A 129 8.28 -4.31 -13.29
C GLU A 129 7.63 -2.97 -13.63
N ALA A 130 6.52 -2.98 -14.35
CA ALA A 130 5.89 -1.76 -14.85
C ALA A 130 4.56 -1.42 -14.16
N LEU A 131 3.68 -2.40 -13.90
CA LEU A 131 2.34 -2.11 -13.39
C LEU A 131 2.31 -2.07 -11.85
N LEU A 132 2.78 -3.13 -11.18
CA LEU A 132 2.65 -3.26 -9.74
C LEU A 132 3.32 -2.12 -8.97
N PRO A 133 4.55 -1.66 -9.30
CA PRO A 133 5.18 -0.55 -8.60
C PRO A 133 4.40 0.76 -8.72
N VAL A 134 3.85 1.04 -9.91
CA VAL A 134 3.06 2.26 -10.15
C VAL A 134 1.76 2.22 -9.35
N VAL A 135 1.06 1.09 -9.33
CA VAL A 135 -0.17 0.94 -8.54
C VAL A 135 0.12 1.11 -7.04
N GLN A 136 1.20 0.50 -6.54
CA GLN A 136 1.62 0.66 -5.14
C GLN A 136 1.99 2.10 -4.78
N GLU A 137 2.62 2.82 -5.69
CA GLU A 137 2.91 4.25 -5.51
C GLU A 137 1.62 5.06 -5.30
N TYR A 138 0.57 4.80 -6.10
CA TYR A 138 -0.73 5.46 -5.93
C TYR A 138 -1.42 5.07 -4.62
N VAL A 139 -1.27 3.83 -4.15
CA VAL A 139 -1.75 3.42 -2.82
C VAL A 139 -1.06 4.25 -1.74
N LEU A 140 0.27 4.37 -1.76
CA LEU A 140 1.03 5.16 -0.80
C LEU A 140 0.65 6.65 -0.84
N TYR A 141 0.44 7.23 -2.02
CA TYR A 141 -0.04 8.60 -2.15
C TYR A 141 -1.42 8.78 -1.50
N SER A 142 -2.33 7.85 -1.72
CA SER A 142 -3.67 7.91 -1.13
C SER A 142 -3.63 7.84 0.41
N GLU A 143 -2.80 6.97 0.96
CA GLU A 143 -2.59 6.85 2.41
C GLU A 143 -1.99 8.12 3.01
N MET A 144 -1.01 8.72 2.34
CA MET A 144 -0.40 9.98 2.75
C MET A 144 -1.42 11.12 2.75
N LEU A 145 -2.25 11.22 1.71
CA LEU A 145 -3.32 12.23 1.63
C LEU A 145 -4.34 12.05 2.75
N MET A 146 -4.76 10.82 3.04
CA MET A 146 -5.66 10.53 4.17
C MET A 146 -5.02 10.91 5.52
N ALA A 147 -3.73 10.65 5.71
CA ALA A 147 -3.00 11.03 6.91
C ALA A 147 -2.94 12.57 7.09
N VAL A 148 -2.72 13.30 6.01
CA VAL A 148 -2.73 14.77 6.00
C VAL A 148 -4.12 15.31 6.37
N MET A 149 -5.19 14.77 5.77
CA MET A 149 -6.56 15.18 6.09
C MET A 149 -6.92 14.89 7.55
N LYS A 150 -6.55 13.72 8.05
CA LYS A 150 -6.72 13.37 9.47
C LYS A 150 -5.95 14.34 10.39
N ARG A 151 -4.73 14.68 10.03
CA ARG A 151 -3.91 15.64 10.79
C ARG A 151 -4.53 17.04 10.80
N ARG A 152 -5.03 17.49 9.66
CA ARG A 152 -5.77 18.76 9.55
C ARG A 152 -6.97 18.77 10.49
N ASP A 153 -7.76 17.70 10.49
CA ASP A 153 -8.94 17.62 11.35
C ASP A 153 -8.60 17.61 12.85
N GLN A 154 -7.49 16.96 13.23
CA GLN A 154 -6.99 17.03 14.61
C GLN A 154 -6.64 18.45 15.04
N ILE A 155 -5.95 19.20 14.15
CA ILE A 155 -5.57 20.58 14.43
C ILE A 155 -6.82 21.47 14.53
N GLN A 156 -7.82 21.26 13.68
CA GLN A 156 -9.08 21.99 13.74
C GLN A 156 -9.84 21.73 15.04
N ALA A 157 -9.94 20.46 15.46
CA ALA A 157 -10.59 20.09 16.71
C ALA A 157 -9.86 20.67 17.94
N ASP A 158 -8.53 20.71 17.91
CA ASP A 158 -7.72 21.35 18.96
C ASP A 158 -7.98 22.89 19.00
N LEU A 159 -8.09 23.53 17.85
CA LEU A 159 -8.42 24.95 17.74
C LEU A 159 -9.81 25.23 18.31
N ASP A 160 -10.81 24.49 17.87
CA ASP A 160 -12.20 24.64 18.33
C ASP A 160 -12.31 24.50 19.85
N SER A 161 -11.61 23.50 20.42
CA SER A 161 -11.55 23.28 21.89
C SER A 161 -10.92 24.46 22.63
N LYS A 162 -9.85 25.06 22.09
CA LYS A 162 -9.19 26.22 22.70
C LYS A 162 -10.05 27.49 22.60
N VAL A 163 -10.73 27.67 21.48
CA VAL A 163 -11.68 28.81 21.30
C VAL A 163 -12.85 28.69 22.26
N GLU A 164 -13.42 27.49 22.45
CA GLU A 164 -14.47 27.29 23.46
C GLU A 164 -14.01 27.58 24.89
N ALA A 165 -12.80 27.09 25.24
CA ALA A 165 -12.23 27.37 26.56
C ALA A 165 -11.99 28.89 26.79
N LEU A 166 -11.60 29.63 25.75
CA LEU A 166 -11.38 31.05 25.81
C LEU A 166 -12.71 31.82 25.96
N THR A 167 -13.73 31.44 25.19
CA THR A 167 -15.07 32.07 25.26
C THR A 167 -15.72 31.82 26.61
N SER A 168 -15.60 30.62 27.15
CA SER A 168 -16.10 30.28 28.49
C SER A 168 -15.44 31.13 29.58
N LYS A 169 -14.13 31.36 29.49
CA LYS A 169 -13.40 32.23 30.44
C LYS A 169 -13.81 33.67 30.31
N LYS A 170 -14.04 34.22 29.10
CA LYS A 170 -14.48 35.58 28.89
C LYS A 170 -15.91 35.85 29.37
N ALA A 171 -16.77 34.80 29.44
CA ALA A 171 -18.14 34.95 29.94
C ALA A 171 -18.21 34.99 31.47
N ILE A 172 -17.12 34.72 32.19
CA ILE A 172 -17.04 34.73 33.66
C ILE A 172 -16.53 36.09 34.20
N TYR A 173 -15.96 36.92 33.34
CA TYR A 173 -15.53 38.30 33.64
C TYR A 173 -16.45 39.34 32.97
#